data_1d14015537086e713d245d19c80ebd99
#
_entry.id   1d14015537086e713d245d19c80ebd99
#
_cell.length_a   1.000
_cell.length_b   1.000
_cell.length_c   1.000
_cell.angle_alpha   90.00
_cell.angle_beta   90.00
_cell.angle_gamma   90.00
#
_symmetry.space_group_name_H-M   'P 1'
#
loop_
_entity.id
_entity.type
_entity.pdbx_description
1 polymer ?
#
loop_
_entity_poly.entity_id
_entity_poly.type
_entity_poly.pdbx_seq_one_letter_code
_entity_poly.pdbx_strand_id
1 'polypeptide(L)'
;MGYAIAESAINRNHEVILVSGPVSLEPPQNCRIINIETAAQMYEEVHSNSNNCDAIIKVAAVADYTPAVYHEEKIKKSDNAEIKLIRTKDILGSIRKDFGFGGILVGFAADTNELRENAISKMRQKGCNFIVANDVSRNDIGFGSDQNEVTIFDEQGMQEQINKSSKSLIAKAIIEKIETLYKE
;
A
#
# COMPACT_ATOMS: atom_id res chain seq x y z
N MET A 1 0.07 8.88 -3.03
CA MET A 1 1.26 8.06 -3.39
C MET A 1 0.89 6.94 -4.37
N GLY A 2 -0.07 6.07 -4.10
CA GLY A 2 -0.42 4.94 -4.98
C GLY A 2 -0.72 5.35 -6.43
N TYR A 3 -1.49 6.41 -6.63
CA TYR A 3 -1.79 6.96 -7.96
C TYR A 3 -0.52 7.49 -8.67
N ALA A 4 0.38 8.16 -7.95
CA ALA A 4 1.64 8.61 -8.53
C ALA A 4 2.56 7.44 -8.95
N ILE A 5 2.54 6.33 -8.19
CA ILE A 5 3.26 5.10 -8.54
C ILE A 5 2.64 4.46 -9.78
N ALA A 6 1.32 4.37 -9.85
CA ALA A 6 0.61 3.85 -11.02
C ALA A 6 0.94 4.68 -12.28
N GLU A 7 0.89 6.00 -12.20
CA GLU A 7 1.25 6.91 -13.27
C GLU A 7 2.73 6.74 -13.69
N SER A 8 3.65 6.65 -12.74
CA SER A 8 5.07 6.44 -13.02
C SER A 8 5.33 5.12 -13.74
N ALA A 9 4.65 4.04 -13.35
CA ALA A 9 4.76 2.73 -14.00
C ALA A 9 4.24 2.78 -15.45
N ILE A 10 3.08 3.39 -15.66
CA ILE A 10 2.49 3.54 -17.01
C ILE A 10 3.41 4.35 -17.92
N ASN A 11 3.98 5.45 -17.43
CA ASN A 11 4.92 6.29 -18.19
C ASN A 11 6.22 5.57 -18.55
N ARG A 12 6.47 4.41 -17.94
CA ARG A 12 7.61 3.52 -18.23
C ARG A 12 7.17 2.26 -18.98
N ASN A 13 5.95 2.28 -19.56
CA ASN A 13 5.37 1.21 -20.38
C ASN A 13 5.07 -0.09 -19.62
N HIS A 14 4.79 -0.01 -18.32
CA HIS A 14 4.26 -1.14 -17.58
C HIS A 14 2.73 -1.22 -17.69
N GLU A 15 2.19 -2.42 -17.71
CA GLU A 15 0.76 -2.65 -17.53
C GLU A 15 0.41 -2.53 -16.03
N VAL A 16 -0.61 -1.74 -15.71
CA VAL A 16 -0.96 -1.44 -14.32
C VAL A 16 -2.41 -1.82 -14.02
N ILE A 17 -2.58 -2.61 -12.96
CA ILE A 17 -3.86 -2.85 -12.32
C ILE A 17 -3.88 -2.06 -11.01
N LEU A 18 -4.74 -1.06 -10.91
CA LEU A 18 -4.90 -0.22 -9.73
C LEU A 18 -6.16 -0.62 -8.95
N VAL A 19 -5.98 -1.31 -7.82
CA VAL A 19 -7.08 -1.58 -6.88
C VAL A 19 -7.21 -0.40 -5.94
N SER A 20 -8.31 0.35 -6.04
CA SER A 20 -8.49 1.62 -5.34
C SER A 20 -9.76 1.65 -4.51
N GLY A 21 -9.61 2.04 -3.24
CA GLY A 21 -10.71 2.47 -2.39
C GLY A 21 -11.28 3.83 -2.82
N PRO A 22 -12.32 4.34 -2.14
CA PRO A 22 -12.94 5.61 -2.48
C PRO A 22 -11.95 6.77 -2.31
N VAL A 23 -11.67 7.45 -3.42
CA VAL A 23 -10.82 8.66 -3.46
C VAL A 23 -11.38 9.62 -4.51
N SER A 24 -11.02 10.91 -4.41
CA SER A 24 -11.40 11.95 -5.37
C SER A 24 -10.40 12.13 -6.52
N LEU A 25 -9.34 11.32 -6.56
CA LEU A 25 -8.32 11.41 -7.61
C LEU A 25 -8.79 10.71 -8.88
N GLU A 26 -8.56 11.35 -10.02
CA GLU A 26 -8.77 10.70 -11.31
C GLU A 26 -7.69 9.63 -11.55
N PRO A 27 -8.07 8.44 -12.04
CA PRO A 27 -7.10 7.39 -12.35
C PRO A 27 -6.20 7.81 -13.53
N PRO A 28 -4.94 7.37 -13.53
CA PRO A 28 -4.06 7.58 -14.69
C PRO A 28 -4.66 6.98 -15.97
N GLN A 29 -4.41 7.63 -17.12
CA GLN A 29 -4.80 7.06 -18.41
C GLN A 29 -4.07 5.73 -18.65
N ASN A 30 -4.71 4.82 -19.40
CA ASN A 30 -4.18 3.48 -19.69
C ASN A 30 -3.97 2.58 -18.46
N CYS A 31 -4.66 2.86 -17.36
CA CYS A 31 -4.68 2.07 -16.16
C CYS A 31 -5.94 1.20 -16.10
N ARG A 32 -5.80 -0.10 -15.82
CA ARG A 32 -6.95 -0.92 -15.43
C ARG A 32 -7.29 -0.63 -13.97
N ILE A 33 -8.33 0.16 -13.74
CA ILE A 33 -8.80 0.45 -12.38
C ILE A 33 -9.85 -0.56 -11.91
N ILE A 34 -9.73 -0.98 -10.65
CA ILE A 34 -10.72 -1.79 -9.94
C ILE A 34 -11.11 -1.01 -8.68
N ASN A 35 -12.32 -0.45 -8.69
CA ASN A 35 -12.85 0.28 -7.55
C ASN A 35 -13.43 -0.67 -6.51
N ILE A 36 -13.07 -0.46 -5.25
CA ILE A 36 -13.55 -1.24 -4.10
C ILE A 36 -13.97 -0.29 -2.97
N GLU A 37 -14.81 -0.76 -2.08
CA GLU A 37 -15.29 0.02 -0.93
C GLU A 37 -14.81 -0.54 0.40
N THR A 38 -14.50 -1.84 0.47
CA THR A 38 -14.18 -2.52 1.72
C THR A 38 -12.82 -3.20 1.69
N ALA A 39 -12.23 -3.42 2.87
CA ALA A 39 -11.00 -4.19 3.03
C ALA A 39 -11.14 -5.63 2.50
N ALA A 40 -12.33 -6.23 2.66
CA ALA A 40 -12.62 -7.56 2.14
C ALA A 40 -12.58 -7.59 0.61
N GLN A 41 -13.21 -6.62 -0.07
CA GLN A 41 -13.14 -6.50 -1.52
C GLN A 41 -11.70 -6.29 -2.00
N MET A 42 -10.91 -5.43 -1.32
CA MET A 42 -9.50 -5.26 -1.66
C MET A 42 -8.72 -6.57 -1.55
N TYR A 43 -8.95 -7.35 -0.50
CA TYR A 43 -8.31 -8.64 -0.32
C TYR A 43 -8.62 -9.60 -1.49
N GLU A 44 -9.89 -9.73 -1.87
CA GLU A 44 -10.32 -10.62 -2.96
C GLU A 44 -9.77 -10.17 -4.33
N GLU A 45 -9.78 -8.86 -4.60
CA GLU A 45 -9.25 -8.32 -5.86
C GLU A 45 -7.72 -8.48 -5.97
N VAL A 46 -6.99 -8.24 -4.88
CA VAL A 46 -5.53 -8.48 -4.85
C VAL A 46 -5.24 -9.97 -5.04
N HIS A 47 -5.98 -10.85 -4.37
CA HIS A 47 -5.85 -12.31 -4.54
C HIS A 47 -6.08 -12.73 -5.99
N SER A 48 -7.21 -12.32 -6.57
CA SER A 48 -7.61 -12.73 -7.92
C SER A 48 -6.65 -12.27 -9.03
N ASN A 49 -5.95 -11.16 -8.81
CA ASN A 49 -5.03 -10.59 -9.80
C ASN A 49 -3.55 -10.89 -9.51
N SER A 50 -3.19 -11.40 -8.33
CA SER A 50 -1.79 -11.57 -7.89
C SER A 50 -0.97 -12.47 -8.83
N ASN A 51 -1.55 -13.57 -9.31
CA ASN A 51 -0.83 -14.53 -10.16
C ASN A 51 -0.51 -14.01 -11.57
N ASN A 52 -1.08 -12.88 -11.96
CA ASN A 52 -0.88 -12.26 -13.27
C ASN A 52 0.03 -11.01 -13.20
N CYS A 53 0.71 -10.79 -12.06
CA CYS A 53 1.55 -9.64 -11.84
C CYS A 53 3.00 -10.07 -11.60
N ASP A 54 3.97 -9.29 -12.11
CA ASP A 54 5.39 -9.43 -11.80
C ASP A 54 5.75 -8.71 -10.48
N ALA A 55 5.02 -7.65 -10.16
CA ALA A 55 5.21 -6.87 -8.94
C ALA A 55 3.89 -6.47 -8.29
N ILE A 56 3.83 -6.46 -6.96
CA ILE A 56 2.71 -5.95 -6.17
C ILE A 56 3.22 -4.87 -5.22
N ILE A 57 2.61 -3.68 -5.26
CA ILE A 57 2.96 -2.54 -4.43
C ILE A 57 1.76 -2.19 -3.54
N LYS A 58 1.84 -2.52 -2.26
CA LYS A 58 0.77 -2.26 -1.30
C LYS A 58 0.98 -0.93 -0.59
N VAL A 59 0.30 0.11 -1.08
CA VAL A 59 0.40 1.50 -0.57
C VAL A 59 -0.75 1.88 0.36
N ALA A 60 -1.96 1.36 0.09
CA ALA A 60 -3.17 1.74 0.80
C ALA A 60 -3.08 1.48 2.31
N ALA A 61 -3.50 2.44 3.11
CA ALA A 61 -3.74 2.26 4.54
C ALA A 61 -5.12 1.61 4.73
N VAL A 62 -5.15 0.31 4.95
CA VAL A 62 -6.38 -0.45 5.18
C VAL A 62 -6.63 -0.56 6.67
N ALA A 63 -7.87 -0.33 7.10
CA ALA A 63 -8.24 -0.45 8.50
C ALA A 63 -8.06 -1.89 9.02
N ASP A 64 -7.45 -2.03 10.21
CA ASP A 64 -7.21 -3.32 10.85
C ASP A 64 -8.49 -3.96 11.42
N TYR A 65 -9.55 -3.18 11.54
CA TYR A 65 -10.81 -3.61 12.12
C TYR A 65 -12.01 -3.14 11.29
N THR A 66 -13.05 -3.96 11.28
CA THR A 66 -14.34 -3.65 10.67
C THR A 66 -15.48 -3.99 11.63
N PRO A 67 -16.67 -3.35 11.54
CA PRO A 67 -17.83 -3.77 12.32
C PRO A 67 -18.15 -5.25 12.08
N ALA A 68 -18.43 -5.97 13.18
CA ALA A 68 -18.78 -7.40 13.12
C ALA A 68 -20.15 -7.65 12.48
N VAL A 69 -21.04 -6.67 12.53
CA VAL A 69 -22.40 -6.73 11.98
C VAL A 69 -22.63 -5.47 11.14
N TYR A 70 -23.07 -5.69 9.92
CA TYR A 70 -23.54 -4.63 9.02
C TYR A 70 -25.06 -4.52 9.16
N HIS A 71 -25.56 -3.30 9.33
CA HIS A 71 -27.00 -2.99 9.37
C HIS A 71 -27.36 -2.20 8.13
N GLU A 72 -28.27 -2.73 7.30
CA GLU A 72 -28.78 -2.01 6.13
C GLU A 72 -29.66 -0.81 6.53
N GLU A 73 -30.36 -0.95 7.67
CA GLU A 73 -31.22 0.10 8.19
C GLU A 73 -30.52 0.96 9.23
N LYS A 74 -31.01 2.20 9.38
CA LYS A 74 -30.53 3.12 10.41
C LYS A 74 -30.77 2.56 11.81
N ILE A 75 -29.70 2.38 12.55
CA ILE A 75 -29.75 1.98 13.97
C ILE A 75 -30.47 3.07 14.77
N LYS A 76 -31.47 2.69 15.54
CA LYS A 76 -32.19 3.61 16.45
C LYS A 76 -31.25 4.13 17.54
N LYS A 77 -31.38 5.40 17.89
CA LYS A 77 -30.61 6.00 18.99
C LYS A 77 -30.92 5.27 20.30
N SER A 78 -29.88 4.94 21.05
CA SER A 78 -29.93 4.46 22.43
C SER A 78 -28.96 5.30 23.28
N ASP A 79 -29.18 5.32 24.59
CA ASP A 79 -28.32 6.06 25.52
C ASP A 79 -26.90 5.49 25.55
N ASN A 80 -26.76 4.19 25.29
CA ASN A 80 -25.48 3.49 25.15
C ASN A 80 -25.48 2.70 23.85
N ALA A 81 -24.49 2.96 22.97
CA ALA A 81 -24.29 2.21 21.74
C ALA A 81 -22.88 1.59 21.75
N GLU A 82 -22.83 0.27 21.54
CA GLU A 82 -21.58 -0.47 21.39
C GLU A 82 -21.45 -0.98 19.96
N ILE A 83 -20.27 -0.83 19.37
CA ILE A 83 -19.93 -1.39 18.06
C ILE A 83 -18.88 -2.49 18.29
N LYS A 84 -19.29 -3.74 18.10
CA LYS A 84 -18.36 -4.86 18.11
C LYS A 84 -17.54 -4.84 16.84
N LEU A 85 -16.21 -4.84 16.99
CA LEU A 85 -15.27 -4.88 15.89
C LEU A 85 -14.65 -6.28 15.76
N ILE A 86 -14.35 -6.67 14.52
CA ILE A 86 -13.56 -7.86 14.20
C ILE A 86 -12.35 -7.44 13.34
N ARG A 87 -11.29 -8.25 13.38
CA ARG A 87 -10.09 -7.98 12.56
C ARG A 87 -10.36 -8.20 11.09
N THR A 88 -9.85 -7.31 10.27
CA THR A 88 -9.76 -7.49 8.81
C THR A 88 -8.66 -8.46 8.44
N LYS A 89 -8.71 -9.03 7.24
CA LYS A 89 -7.62 -9.86 6.71
C LYS A 89 -6.39 -9.00 6.45
N ASP A 90 -5.21 -9.50 6.80
CA ASP A 90 -3.94 -8.85 6.50
C ASP A 90 -3.54 -9.06 5.03
N ILE A 91 -3.90 -8.12 4.19
CA ILE A 91 -3.67 -8.22 2.73
C ILE A 91 -2.19 -8.41 2.43
N LEU A 92 -1.31 -7.57 3.00
CA LEU A 92 0.13 -7.63 2.69
C LEU A 92 0.75 -8.96 3.14
N GLY A 93 0.40 -9.43 4.32
CA GLY A 93 0.89 -10.71 4.84
C GLY A 93 0.37 -11.92 4.06
N SER A 94 -0.84 -11.83 3.51
CA SER A 94 -1.45 -12.90 2.72
C SER A 94 -0.84 -13.05 1.33
N ILE A 95 -0.28 -12.01 0.74
CA ILE A 95 0.29 -12.06 -0.63
C ILE A 95 1.34 -13.17 -0.78
N ARG A 96 2.26 -13.30 0.16
CA ARG A 96 3.23 -14.41 0.15
C ARG A 96 2.64 -15.71 0.66
N LYS A 97 1.95 -15.64 1.82
CA LYS A 97 1.55 -16.80 2.61
C LYS A 97 0.40 -17.57 2.02
N ASP A 98 -0.66 -16.83 1.60
CA ASP A 98 -1.93 -17.41 1.22
C ASP A 98 -2.13 -17.41 -0.30
N PHE A 99 -1.60 -16.39 -1.01
CA PHE A 99 -1.73 -16.29 -2.46
C PHE A 99 -0.56 -16.96 -3.22
N GLY A 100 0.56 -17.25 -2.52
CA GLY A 100 1.72 -17.91 -3.14
C GLY A 100 2.47 -17.03 -4.14
N PHE A 101 2.30 -15.71 -4.05
CA PHE A 101 2.93 -14.77 -4.98
C PHE A 101 4.45 -14.82 -4.90
N GLY A 102 5.12 -15.12 -6.03
CA GLY A 102 6.57 -15.24 -6.15
C GLY A 102 7.31 -14.01 -6.67
N GLY A 103 6.58 -13.01 -7.21
CA GLY A 103 7.16 -11.80 -7.81
C GLY A 103 7.66 -10.77 -6.79
N ILE A 104 7.92 -9.54 -7.23
CA ILE A 104 8.44 -8.47 -6.39
C ILE A 104 7.32 -7.90 -5.51
N LEU A 105 7.50 -7.95 -4.19
CA LEU A 105 6.54 -7.43 -3.22
C LEU A 105 7.10 -6.20 -2.50
N VAL A 106 6.37 -5.09 -2.61
CA VAL A 106 6.71 -3.81 -1.97
C VAL A 106 5.64 -3.42 -0.97
N GLY A 107 6.06 -3.17 0.26
CA GLY A 107 5.18 -2.64 1.32
C GLY A 107 5.44 -1.16 1.60
N PHE A 108 4.46 -0.53 2.24
CA PHE A 108 4.60 0.81 2.82
C PHE A 108 4.45 0.73 4.33
N ALA A 109 5.26 1.51 5.03
CA ALA A 109 5.16 1.75 6.46
C ALA A 109 5.02 3.24 6.73
N ALA A 110 4.12 3.59 7.63
CA ALA A 110 3.98 4.93 8.17
C ALA A 110 4.11 4.80 9.68
N ASP A 111 5.14 5.39 10.25
CA ASP A 111 5.44 5.28 11.68
C ASP A 111 5.94 6.62 12.21
N THR A 112 5.83 6.81 13.53
CA THR A 112 6.28 8.03 14.21
C THR A 112 7.53 7.79 15.05
N ASN A 113 7.79 6.53 15.43
CA ASN A 113 8.90 6.15 16.30
C ASN A 113 9.54 4.85 15.77
N GLU A 114 10.85 4.70 15.98
CA GLU A 114 11.59 3.47 15.62
C GLU A 114 11.34 3.02 14.17
N LEU A 115 11.26 4.01 13.25
CA LEU A 115 10.86 3.81 11.85
C LEU A 115 11.66 2.68 11.18
N ARG A 116 12.97 2.60 11.47
CA ARG A 116 13.86 1.60 10.86
C ARG A 116 13.54 0.19 11.34
N GLU A 117 13.49 -0.01 12.67
CA GLU A 117 13.26 -1.30 13.30
C GLU A 117 11.88 -1.85 12.90
N ASN A 118 10.87 -1.00 12.96
CA ASN A 118 9.49 -1.33 12.59
C ASN A 118 9.38 -1.66 11.09
N ALA A 119 10.01 -0.88 10.22
CA ALA A 119 10.02 -1.13 8.78
C ALA A 119 10.70 -2.46 8.43
N ILE A 120 11.89 -2.74 8.98
CA ILE A 120 12.63 -3.98 8.74
C ILE A 120 11.87 -5.19 9.30
N SER A 121 11.32 -5.07 10.50
CA SER A 121 10.49 -6.13 11.10
C SER A 121 9.28 -6.45 10.22
N LYS A 122 8.55 -5.43 9.80
CA LYS A 122 7.39 -5.55 8.90
C LYS A 122 7.78 -6.17 7.57
N MET A 123 8.88 -5.73 6.96
CA MET A 123 9.40 -6.26 5.71
C MET A 123 9.62 -7.77 5.78
N ARG A 124 10.35 -8.22 6.82
CA ARG A 124 10.64 -9.64 7.04
C ARG A 124 9.38 -10.46 7.32
N GLN A 125 8.48 -9.97 8.18
CA GLN A 125 7.23 -10.64 8.53
C GLN A 125 6.29 -10.81 7.34
N LYS A 126 6.28 -9.85 6.42
CA LYS A 126 5.40 -9.84 5.24
C LYS A 126 6.07 -10.41 3.99
N GLY A 127 7.37 -10.71 4.03
CA GLY A 127 8.14 -11.21 2.89
C GLY A 127 8.26 -10.20 1.76
N CYS A 128 8.34 -8.90 2.09
CA CYS A 128 8.56 -7.84 1.08
C CYS A 128 10.02 -7.83 0.64
N ASN A 129 10.30 -7.61 -0.64
CA ASN A 129 11.65 -7.39 -1.16
C ASN A 129 12.22 -6.05 -0.66
N PHE A 130 11.36 -5.05 -0.54
CA PHE A 130 11.70 -3.82 0.16
C PHE A 130 10.46 -3.15 0.74
N ILE A 131 10.67 -2.21 1.65
CA ILE A 131 9.62 -1.41 2.26
C ILE A 131 9.95 0.07 2.12
N VAL A 132 8.94 0.85 1.77
CA VAL A 132 9.01 2.31 1.71
C VAL A 132 8.41 2.85 2.99
N ALA A 133 9.25 3.45 3.83
CA ALA A 133 8.84 3.99 5.10
C ALA A 133 8.79 5.52 5.05
N ASN A 134 7.71 6.12 5.53
CA ASN A 134 7.60 7.55 5.69
C ASN A 134 7.35 7.91 7.15
N ASP A 135 8.04 8.94 7.62
CA ASP A 135 7.83 9.54 8.92
C ASP A 135 6.56 10.41 8.87
N VAL A 136 5.52 9.97 9.57
CA VAL A 136 4.24 10.70 9.65
C VAL A 136 4.13 11.59 10.88
N SER A 137 5.18 11.74 11.68
CA SER A 137 5.22 12.71 12.78
C SER A 137 5.25 14.15 12.28
N ARG A 138 5.67 14.37 11.03
CA ARG A 138 5.78 15.69 10.40
C ARG A 138 4.47 16.10 9.74
N ASN A 139 4.01 17.31 10.02
CA ASN A 139 2.76 17.86 9.48
C ASN A 139 2.91 18.51 8.10
N ASP A 140 4.15 18.69 7.60
CA ASP A 140 4.45 19.37 6.32
C ASP A 140 4.60 18.42 5.14
N ILE A 141 4.49 17.10 5.36
CA ILE A 141 4.63 16.04 4.37
C ILE A 141 3.63 14.90 4.64
N GLY A 142 3.42 14.01 3.67
CA GLY A 142 2.64 12.79 3.85
C GLY A 142 1.18 12.88 3.37
N PHE A 143 0.22 12.63 4.26
CA PHE A 143 -1.20 12.62 3.89
C PHE A 143 -1.70 14.02 3.54
N GLY A 144 -2.38 14.15 2.38
CA GLY A 144 -2.93 15.43 1.92
C GLY A 144 -1.91 16.40 1.29
N SER A 145 -0.60 16.12 1.35
CA SER A 145 0.46 16.92 0.71
C SER A 145 0.87 16.34 -0.64
N ASP A 146 1.31 17.18 -1.57
CA ASP A 146 1.91 16.76 -2.85
C ASP A 146 3.38 16.34 -2.70
N GLN A 147 3.97 16.61 -1.54
CA GLN A 147 5.34 16.25 -1.20
C GLN A 147 5.37 15.15 -0.16
N ASN A 148 6.43 14.36 -0.20
CA ASN A 148 6.73 13.36 0.83
C ASN A 148 8.25 13.22 0.99
N GLU A 149 8.64 12.56 2.08
CA GLU A 149 10.02 12.12 2.35
C GLU A 149 9.94 10.65 2.75
N VAL A 150 10.77 9.82 2.16
CA VAL A 150 10.71 8.38 2.42
C VAL A 150 12.09 7.79 2.57
N THR A 151 12.16 6.70 3.32
CA THR A 151 13.34 5.84 3.39
C THR A 151 12.97 4.46 2.87
N ILE A 152 13.74 3.93 1.93
CA ILE A 152 13.57 2.58 1.40
C ILE A 152 14.53 1.66 2.16
N PHE A 153 14.00 0.57 2.72
CA PHE A 153 14.77 -0.49 3.36
C PHE A 153 14.61 -1.77 2.55
N ASP A 154 15.71 -2.43 2.21
CA ASP A 154 15.71 -3.71 1.50
C ASP A 154 16.15 -4.89 2.38
N GLU A 155 16.08 -6.10 1.83
CA GLU A 155 16.42 -7.34 2.54
C GLU A 155 17.88 -7.38 3.01
N GLN A 156 18.77 -6.67 2.33
CA GLN A 156 20.19 -6.59 2.68
C GLN A 156 20.45 -5.57 3.81
N GLY A 157 19.42 -4.87 4.24
CA GLY A 157 19.50 -3.82 5.27
C GLY A 157 20.06 -2.50 4.72
N MET A 158 20.15 -2.37 3.39
CA MET A 158 20.48 -1.10 2.75
C MET A 158 19.37 -0.10 3.02
N GLN A 159 19.77 1.12 3.24
CA GLN A 159 18.89 2.25 3.47
C GLN A 159 19.16 3.31 2.43
N GLU A 160 18.12 3.62 1.64
CA GLU A 160 18.13 4.72 0.68
C GLU A 160 17.14 5.79 1.13
N GLN A 161 17.63 6.97 1.43
CA GLN A 161 16.80 8.10 1.82
C GLN A 161 16.50 8.98 0.61
N ILE A 162 15.22 9.22 0.35
CA ILE A 162 14.75 10.21 -0.62
C ILE A 162 14.22 11.39 0.17
N ASN A 163 15.00 12.47 0.19
CA ASN A 163 14.63 13.70 0.87
C ASN A 163 13.32 14.27 0.33
N LYS A 164 12.72 15.21 1.06
CA LYS A 164 11.46 15.87 0.71
C LYS A 164 11.39 16.21 -0.79
N SER A 165 10.51 15.53 -1.48
CA SER A 165 10.36 15.57 -2.95
C SER A 165 8.89 15.43 -3.34
N SER A 166 8.58 15.70 -4.60
CA SER A 166 7.24 15.42 -5.12
C SER A 166 6.93 13.93 -5.10
N LYS A 167 5.66 13.58 -4.93
CA LYS A 167 5.20 12.18 -4.99
C LYS A 167 5.57 11.49 -6.31
N SER A 168 5.65 12.25 -7.42
CA SER A 168 6.06 11.71 -8.72
C SER A 168 7.55 11.33 -8.77
N LEU A 169 8.44 12.12 -8.17
CA LEU A 169 9.87 11.77 -8.08
C LEU A 169 10.10 10.54 -7.22
N ILE A 170 9.43 10.46 -6.08
CA ILE A 170 9.50 9.28 -5.21
C ILE A 170 8.94 8.04 -5.92
N ALA A 171 7.80 8.19 -6.62
CA ALA A 171 7.19 7.12 -7.39
C ALA A 171 8.14 6.59 -8.48
N LYS A 172 8.82 7.50 -9.18
CA LYS A 172 9.83 7.15 -10.18
C LYS A 172 10.96 6.31 -9.57
N ALA A 173 11.54 6.74 -8.45
CA ALA A 173 12.61 5.99 -7.78
C ALA A 173 12.15 4.58 -7.33
N ILE A 174 10.91 4.45 -6.84
CA ILE A 174 10.33 3.15 -6.46
C ILE A 174 10.22 2.22 -7.68
N ILE A 175 9.72 2.72 -8.82
CA ILE A 175 9.59 1.90 -10.04
C ILE A 175 10.97 1.52 -10.58
N GLU A 176 11.94 2.43 -10.60
CA GLU A 176 13.31 2.15 -11.03
C GLU A 176 13.97 1.06 -10.17
N LYS A 177 13.74 1.07 -8.86
CA LYS A 177 14.22 0.00 -7.96
C LYS A 177 13.54 -1.35 -8.27
N ILE A 178 12.25 -1.37 -8.57
CA ILE A 178 11.54 -2.58 -8.99
C ILE A 178 12.13 -3.12 -10.29
N GLU A 179 12.34 -2.27 -11.29
CA GLU A 179 12.93 -2.68 -12.57
C GLU A 179 14.35 -3.24 -12.43
N THR A 180 15.12 -2.73 -11.47
CA THR A 180 16.45 -3.25 -11.18
C THR A 180 16.37 -4.66 -10.61
N LEU A 181 15.50 -4.87 -9.61
CA LEU A 181 15.29 -6.20 -9.02
C LEU A 181 14.71 -7.23 -10.00
N TYR A 182 13.98 -6.77 -11.01
CA TYR A 182 13.40 -7.67 -12.02
C TYR A 182 14.42 -8.18 -13.03
N LYS A 183 15.57 -7.52 -13.17
CA LYS A 183 16.66 -7.87 -14.09
C LYS A 183 17.71 -8.79 -13.48
N GLU A 184 17.71 -8.90 -12.15
CA GLU A 184 18.60 -9.79 -11.38
C GLU A 184 18.03 -11.21 -11.31
#